data_99d8658a2a2df4443166adb2b16ba6c4
#
_entry.id   99d8658a2a2df4443166adb2b16ba6c4
#
_cell.length_a   1.000
_cell.length_b   1.000
_cell.length_c   1.000
_cell.angle_alpha   90.00
_cell.angle_beta   90.00
_cell.angle_gamma   90.00
#
_symmetry.space_group_name_H-M   'P 1'
#
loop_
_entity.id
_entity.type
_entity.pdbx_description
1 polymer ?
#
loop_
_entity_poly.entity_id
_entity_poly.type
_entity_poly.pdbx_seq_one_letter_code
_entity_poly.pdbx_strand_id
1 'polypeptide(L)'
;MAVIVLFAAFSSCSDDKNDGTDEGVEAKLLTFGFYAEDNSSILSDDYIATLSSTTAKVTMPAFIDKSALVARFTTNDGNIVLVDGVTQVSGATANDFTAPVDYIVSNGKQNVKYTITVAKSSNMAWVRMPDFTATSVFSGSVLKINPVDQVPYLGFKLKEEEKMAVIKLVDGTTWTAVGSLEGFGGEVSLSNYDFDIDKDGIPYVVYSDNSATTVAGAASLMKWNGTTWNYVGNQGFVNAQSQQLHLRVLDNGETIVSQVNNSNKVSFPRRVLVMSIYQNSWASSELPLLASGTPIYNCNLAKTEHAAYLLVVNRGAVAGVNYGHSVYEYKNGTWSILLNNYVEPNATQTGIVGLDIEAEENGTLYILTSDDAVTSGVYNLRLKKCDPVTKQWSTVGGNPLPLDFKTSTSTSVAISIAPDGTPFVAYRDEQDQDYPKVIYLDNETKQWSDPHKLADIASSNLNIAFSSTGVGYISFTDDNNHAIVFKYTDK
;
A
#
# COMPACT_ATOMS: atom_id res chain seq x y z
N MET A 1 -33.00 -27.48 7.30
CA MET A 1 -34.43 -27.21 7.58
C MET A 1 -35.04 -26.91 6.23
N ALA A 2 -35.79 -27.84 5.65
CA ALA A 2 -36.31 -27.76 4.30
C ALA A 2 -37.60 -26.97 4.31
N VAL A 3 -37.72 -25.94 3.47
CA VAL A 3 -38.95 -25.19 3.25
C VAL A 3 -39.64 -25.80 2.02
N ILE A 4 -40.75 -26.45 2.26
CA ILE A 4 -41.64 -26.98 1.25
C ILE A 4 -42.57 -25.86 0.81
N VAL A 5 -42.56 -25.46 -0.45
CA VAL A 5 -43.55 -24.55 -1.04
C VAL A 5 -44.69 -25.39 -1.62
N LEU A 6 -45.87 -25.17 -1.10
CA LEU A 6 -47.11 -25.82 -1.49
C LEU A 6 -47.70 -25.05 -2.70
N PHE A 7 -47.90 -25.74 -3.85
CA PHE A 7 -48.68 -25.25 -4.96
C PHE A 7 -50.16 -25.57 -4.70
N ALA A 8 -50.99 -24.55 -4.65
CA ALA A 8 -52.46 -24.70 -4.72
C ALA A 8 -52.92 -24.47 -6.17
N ALA A 9 -53.46 -25.51 -6.80
CA ALA A 9 -54.13 -25.40 -8.09
C ALA A 9 -55.60 -24.98 -7.87
N PHE A 10 -56.00 -23.87 -8.45
CA PHE A 10 -57.42 -23.56 -8.67
C PHE A 10 -57.73 -23.73 -10.15
N SER A 11 -58.62 -24.68 -10.44
CA SER A 11 -59.25 -24.84 -11.72
C SER A 11 -60.58 -24.10 -11.72
N SER A 12 -60.75 -23.14 -12.63
CA SER A 12 -62.09 -22.61 -12.98
C SER A 12 -62.09 -22.32 -14.47
N CYS A 13 -62.92 -23.06 -15.22
CA CYS A 13 -63.27 -22.75 -16.59
C CYS A 13 -64.24 -21.56 -16.62
N SER A 14 -63.97 -20.56 -17.45
CA SER A 14 -64.96 -19.82 -18.21
C SER A 14 -64.35 -19.37 -19.55
N ASP A 15 -64.99 -19.81 -20.64
CA ASP A 15 -64.71 -19.32 -21.97
C ASP A 15 -65.04 -17.84 -22.09
N ASP A 16 -63.99 -17.03 -22.35
CA ASP A 16 -64.13 -15.77 -23.04
C ASP A 16 -62.92 -15.61 -23.96
N LYS A 17 -63.17 -15.69 -25.26
CA LYS A 17 -62.22 -15.35 -26.29
C LYS A 17 -61.95 -13.85 -26.28
N ASN A 18 -60.97 -13.42 -25.50
CA ASN A 18 -60.33 -12.15 -25.72
C ASN A 18 -58.91 -12.46 -26.25
N ASP A 19 -58.71 -12.20 -27.53
CA ASP A 19 -57.43 -12.27 -28.22
C ASP A 19 -56.59 -11.06 -27.78
N GLY A 20 -56.31 -11.00 -26.47
CA GLY A 20 -55.32 -10.13 -25.86
C GLY A 20 -54.00 -10.89 -25.89
N THR A 21 -53.12 -10.51 -26.77
CA THR A 21 -51.70 -10.84 -26.67
C THR A 21 -51.30 -10.52 -25.25
N ASP A 22 -51.07 -11.54 -24.40
CA ASP A 22 -50.38 -11.43 -23.12
C ASP A 22 -48.93 -11.01 -23.47
N GLU A 23 -48.74 -9.72 -23.73
CA GLU A 23 -47.44 -9.10 -23.83
C GLU A 23 -46.84 -9.16 -22.41
N GLY A 24 -46.21 -10.30 -22.11
CA GLY A 24 -45.51 -10.49 -20.85
C GLY A 24 -44.55 -9.31 -20.62
N VAL A 25 -44.40 -8.90 -19.36
CA VAL A 25 -43.51 -7.81 -18.99
C VAL A 25 -42.13 -7.99 -19.67
N GLU A 26 -41.69 -6.99 -20.43
CA GLU A 26 -40.43 -7.04 -21.22
C GLU A 26 -39.26 -7.42 -20.33
N ALA A 27 -38.40 -8.35 -20.76
CA ALA A 27 -37.16 -8.69 -20.11
C ALA A 27 -36.17 -7.53 -20.29
N LYS A 28 -36.04 -6.65 -19.28
CA LYS A 28 -35.30 -5.41 -19.42
C LYS A 28 -34.53 -5.00 -18.14
N LEU A 29 -33.29 -4.63 -18.32
CA LEU A 29 -32.47 -3.96 -17.33
C LEU A 29 -32.78 -2.45 -17.37
N LEU A 30 -33.15 -1.87 -16.23
CA LEU A 30 -33.56 -0.46 -16.11
C LEU A 30 -32.44 0.43 -15.58
N THR A 31 -31.71 -0.05 -14.55
CA THR A 31 -30.56 0.63 -13.98
C THR A 31 -29.46 -0.36 -13.70
N PHE A 32 -28.22 0.12 -13.68
CA PHE A 32 -27.06 -0.65 -13.27
C PHE A 32 -26.00 0.31 -12.69
N GLY A 33 -25.31 -0.10 -11.64
CA GLY A 33 -24.23 0.69 -11.04
C GLY A 33 -23.54 -0.05 -9.91
N PHE A 34 -22.42 0.53 -9.45
CA PHE A 34 -21.70 0.07 -8.28
C PHE A 34 -21.74 1.19 -7.24
N TYR A 35 -22.21 0.86 -6.05
CA TYR A 35 -22.42 1.81 -4.97
C TYR A 35 -21.37 1.61 -3.88
N ALA A 36 -20.84 2.71 -3.34
CA ALA A 36 -19.85 2.67 -2.28
C ALA A 36 -20.36 1.94 -1.02
N GLU A 37 -21.65 2.04 -0.70
CA GLU A 37 -22.22 1.33 0.45
C GLU A 37 -22.21 -0.21 0.31
N ASP A 38 -22.28 -0.74 -0.93
CA ASP A 38 -22.21 -2.18 -1.21
C ASP A 38 -20.75 -2.66 -1.41
N ASN A 39 -19.81 -1.72 -1.63
CA ASN A 39 -18.40 -1.97 -1.97
C ASN A 39 -17.45 -1.10 -1.12
N SER A 40 -17.77 -0.91 0.15
CA SER A 40 -17.11 0.11 1.00
C SER A 40 -15.59 -0.06 1.21
N SER A 41 -15.06 -1.28 1.00
CA SER A 41 -13.62 -1.54 1.03
C SER A 41 -12.91 -1.24 -0.31
N ILE A 42 -13.67 -1.02 -1.41
CA ILE A 42 -13.16 -0.91 -2.77
C ILE A 42 -13.48 0.46 -3.38
N LEU A 43 -14.65 1.03 -3.07
CA LEU A 43 -15.15 2.26 -3.68
C LEU A 43 -15.32 3.38 -2.65
N SER A 44 -14.90 4.60 -3.03
CA SER A 44 -15.18 5.83 -2.27
C SER A 44 -16.45 6.55 -2.73
N ASP A 45 -16.91 6.27 -3.96
CA ASP A 45 -18.02 6.95 -4.61
C ASP A 45 -18.90 5.96 -5.37
N ASP A 46 -20.10 6.42 -5.78
CA ASP A 46 -21.02 5.66 -6.59
C ASP A 46 -20.71 5.81 -8.09
N TYR A 47 -20.73 4.70 -8.83
CA TYR A 47 -20.45 4.67 -10.27
C TYR A 47 -21.64 4.07 -11.03
N ILE A 48 -22.38 4.93 -11.72
CA ILE A 48 -23.63 4.56 -12.41
C ILE A 48 -23.35 4.29 -13.89
N ALA A 49 -23.92 3.21 -14.40
CA ALA A 49 -23.76 2.82 -15.80
C ALA A 49 -24.52 3.72 -16.77
N THR A 50 -23.91 3.98 -17.90
CA THR A 50 -24.64 4.41 -19.11
C THR A 50 -25.18 3.17 -19.81
N LEU A 51 -26.51 3.03 -19.86
CA LEU A 51 -27.20 1.95 -20.56
C LEU A 51 -27.46 2.31 -22.02
N SER A 52 -27.20 1.40 -22.92
CA SER A 52 -27.49 1.52 -24.34
C SER A 52 -27.97 0.16 -24.87
N SER A 53 -29.23 0.08 -25.30
CA SER A 53 -29.87 -1.17 -25.80
C SER A 53 -29.57 -2.41 -24.93
N THR A 54 -28.50 -3.13 -25.23
CA THR A 54 -28.07 -4.36 -24.58
C THR A 54 -26.63 -4.24 -23.99
N THR A 55 -26.17 -3.03 -23.80
CA THR A 55 -24.85 -2.79 -23.17
C THR A 55 -24.97 -1.83 -21.99
N ALA A 56 -24.15 -2.03 -20.97
CA ALA A 56 -23.97 -1.10 -19.87
C ALA A 56 -22.48 -0.80 -19.71
N LYS A 57 -22.13 0.48 -19.69
CA LYS A 57 -20.76 0.94 -19.47
C LYS A 57 -20.68 1.74 -18.20
N VAL A 58 -19.79 1.33 -17.29
CA VAL A 58 -19.40 2.07 -16.10
C VAL A 58 -17.97 2.57 -16.30
N THR A 59 -17.68 3.83 -15.93
CA THR A 59 -16.32 4.36 -15.92
C THR A 59 -15.90 4.60 -14.48
N MET A 60 -14.75 4.06 -14.08
CA MET A 60 -14.20 4.11 -12.72
C MET A 60 -12.75 4.57 -12.74
N PRO A 61 -12.19 5.00 -11.60
CA PRO A 61 -10.74 5.22 -11.46
C PRO A 61 -9.92 4.01 -11.91
N ALA A 62 -8.73 4.25 -12.43
CA ALA A 62 -7.97 3.25 -13.19
C ALA A 62 -7.54 2.03 -12.36
N PHE A 63 -7.28 2.21 -11.06
CA PHE A 63 -6.58 1.22 -10.22
C PHE A 63 -7.44 0.61 -9.12
N ILE A 64 -8.76 0.63 -9.30
CA ILE A 64 -9.72 -0.07 -8.45
C ILE A 64 -9.63 -1.58 -8.72
N ASP A 65 -9.65 -2.38 -7.67
CA ASP A 65 -9.83 -3.82 -7.80
C ASP A 65 -11.25 -4.15 -8.27
N LYS A 66 -11.36 -4.75 -9.45
CA LYS A 66 -12.62 -5.11 -10.09
C LYS A 66 -12.97 -6.60 -9.96
N SER A 67 -12.13 -7.37 -9.27
CA SER A 67 -12.27 -8.84 -9.22
C SER A 67 -13.47 -9.34 -8.43
N ALA A 68 -14.06 -8.47 -7.57
CA ALA A 68 -15.17 -8.86 -6.69
C ALA A 68 -16.16 -7.71 -6.42
N LEU A 69 -16.61 -6.99 -7.47
CA LEU A 69 -17.55 -5.90 -7.31
C LEU A 69 -19.00 -6.37 -7.18
N VAL A 70 -19.72 -5.78 -6.24
CA VAL A 70 -21.17 -5.99 -6.03
C VAL A 70 -21.95 -4.95 -6.83
N ALA A 71 -22.72 -5.39 -7.82
CA ALA A 71 -23.56 -4.52 -8.62
C ALA A 71 -24.95 -4.34 -8.05
N ARG A 72 -25.47 -3.10 -8.09
CA ARG A 72 -26.88 -2.80 -7.82
C ARG A 72 -27.59 -2.51 -9.14
N PHE A 73 -28.69 -3.18 -9.38
CA PHE A 73 -29.46 -3.06 -10.60
C PHE A 73 -30.96 -3.17 -10.35
N THR A 74 -31.75 -2.66 -11.29
CA THR A 74 -33.21 -2.85 -11.32
C THR A 74 -33.64 -3.37 -12.68
N THR A 75 -34.75 -4.12 -12.69
CA THR A 75 -35.38 -4.68 -13.90
C THR A 75 -36.86 -4.39 -13.90
N ASN A 76 -37.55 -4.70 -14.96
CA ASN A 76 -39.02 -4.76 -14.91
C ASN A 76 -39.48 -5.83 -13.91
N ASP A 77 -40.67 -5.66 -13.37
CA ASP A 77 -41.26 -6.55 -12.36
C ASP A 77 -41.31 -8.01 -12.84
N GLY A 78 -41.01 -8.93 -11.94
CA GLY A 78 -41.00 -10.37 -12.22
C GLY A 78 -39.82 -10.90 -13.04
N ASN A 79 -38.89 -10.02 -13.45
CA ASN A 79 -37.67 -10.48 -14.13
C ASN A 79 -36.65 -10.97 -13.13
N ILE A 80 -35.90 -12.00 -13.52
CA ILE A 80 -34.72 -12.47 -12.81
C ILE A 80 -33.46 -12.14 -13.63
N VAL A 81 -32.33 -12.03 -12.94
CA VAL A 81 -31.03 -11.75 -13.57
C VAL A 81 -30.08 -12.90 -13.30
N LEU A 82 -29.35 -13.34 -14.31
CA LEU A 82 -28.40 -14.44 -14.24
C LEU A 82 -27.03 -14.00 -14.79
N VAL A 83 -25.95 -14.44 -14.13
CA VAL A 83 -24.59 -14.41 -14.66
C VAL A 83 -24.07 -15.84 -14.62
N ASP A 84 -23.62 -16.37 -15.74
CA ASP A 84 -23.15 -17.76 -15.89
C ASP A 84 -24.14 -18.81 -15.32
N GLY A 85 -25.46 -18.52 -15.45
CA GLY A 85 -26.54 -19.39 -14.95
C GLY A 85 -26.82 -19.24 -13.45
N VAL A 86 -26.09 -18.39 -12.73
CA VAL A 86 -26.31 -18.12 -11.30
C VAL A 86 -27.19 -16.88 -11.14
N THR A 87 -28.27 -17.02 -10.35
CA THR A 87 -29.18 -15.90 -10.03
C THR A 87 -28.45 -14.81 -9.28
N GLN A 88 -28.59 -13.58 -9.76
CA GLN A 88 -28.00 -12.39 -9.16
C GLN A 88 -28.97 -11.71 -8.20
N VAL A 89 -28.45 -11.29 -7.06
CA VAL A 89 -29.16 -10.46 -6.09
C VAL A 89 -28.54 -9.07 -6.11
N SER A 90 -29.35 -8.07 -6.51
CA SER A 90 -28.93 -6.67 -6.57
C SER A 90 -28.43 -6.17 -5.21
N GLY A 91 -27.24 -5.57 -5.16
CA GLY A 91 -26.60 -5.10 -3.93
C GLY A 91 -26.02 -6.20 -3.04
N ALA A 92 -25.88 -7.46 -3.54
CA ALA A 92 -25.37 -8.55 -2.71
C ALA A 92 -24.44 -9.53 -3.44
N THR A 93 -24.68 -9.82 -4.74
CA THR A 93 -23.87 -10.80 -5.47
C THR A 93 -22.65 -10.14 -6.11
N ALA A 94 -21.47 -10.55 -5.69
CA ALA A 94 -20.21 -10.08 -6.28
C ALA A 94 -19.89 -10.84 -7.58
N ASN A 95 -19.30 -10.13 -8.56
CA ASN A 95 -18.76 -10.70 -9.79
C ASN A 95 -17.42 -10.08 -10.15
N ASP A 96 -16.64 -10.79 -10.97
CA ASP A 96 -15.38 -10.32 -11.51
C ASP A 96 -15.62 -9.50 -12.80
N PHE A 97 -15.34 -8.18 -12.71
CA PHE A 97 -15.46 -7.22 -13.82
C PHE A 97 -14.10 -6.84 -14.41
N THR A 98 -13.06 -7.62 -14.21
CA THR A 98 -11.78 -7.44 -14.91
C THR A 98 -11.91 -7.62 -16.41
N ALA A 99 -12.92 -8.38 -16.84
CA ALA A 99 -13.40 -8.51 -18.22
C ALA A 99 -14.89 -8.15 -18.31
N PRO A 100 -15.46 -7.94 -19.52
CA PRO A 100 -16.90 -7.73 -19.68
C PRO A 100 -17.71 -8.93 -19.14
N VAL A 101 -18.80 -8.64 -18.42
CA VAL A 101 -19.68 -9.65 -17.80
C VAL A 101 -21.06 -9.62 -18.46
N ASP A 102 -21.58 -10.78 -18.83
CA ASP A 102 -22.90 -10.91 -19.46
C ASP A 102 -23.99 -11.16 -18.40
N TYR A 103 -24.91 -10.20 -18.27
CA TYR A 103 -26.10 -10.27 -17.44
C TYR A 103 -27.29 -10.66 -18.28
N ILE A 104 -27.87 -11.82 -18.01
CA ILE A 104 -29.07 -12.32 -18.71
C ILE A 104 -30.29 -11.93 -17.90
N VAL A 105 -31.10 -11.02 -18.43
CA VAL A 105 -32.40 -10.64 -17.82
C VAL A 105 -33.46 -11.56 -18.43
N SER A 106 -34.23 -12.27 -17.59
CA SER A 106 -35.22 -13.23 -18.00
C SER A 106 -36.59 -12.94 -17.36
N ASN A 107 -37.65 -12.96 -18.18
CA ASN A 107 -39.06 -12.95 -17.75
C ASN A 107 -39.69 -14.33 -17.76
N GLY A 108 -38.92 -15.41 -17.94
CA GLY A 108 -39.38 -16.79 -18.06
C GLY A 108 -39.83 -17.19 -19.48
N LYS A 109 -40.13 -16.23 -20.37
CA LYS A 109 -40.47 -16.46 -21.78
C LYS A 109 -39.36 -15.96 -22.71
N GLN A 110 -38.70 -14.90 -22.36
CA GLN A 110 -37.63 -14.24 -23.12
C GLN A 110 -36.40 -14.01 -22.27
N ASN A 111 -35.22 -14.13 -22.87
CA ASN A 111 -33.94 -13.79 -22.26
C ASN A 111 -33.27 -12.68 -23.08
N VAL A 112 -32.89 -11.61 -22.41
CA VAL A 112 -32.15 -10.50 -23.01
C VAL A 112 -30.78 -10.43 -22.35
N LYS A 113 -29.72 -10.47 -23.15
CA LYS A 113 -28.34 -10.39 -22.72
C LYS A 113 -27.89 -8.93 -22.69
N TYR A 114 -27.36 -8.47 -21.54
CA TYR A 114 -26.71 -7.21 -21.37
C TYR A 114 -25.22 -7.44 -21.09
N THR A 115 -24.35 -6.90 -21.95
CA THR A 115 -22.91 -6.94 -21.70
C THR A 115 -22.48 -5.73 -20.88
N ILE A 116 -22.00 -5.98 -19.66
CA ILE A 116 -21.54 -4.96 -18.71
C ILE A 116 -20.03 -4.79 -18.87
N THR A 117 -19.58 -3.55 -19.09
CA THR A 117 -18.16 -3.23 -19.21
C THR A 117 -17.78 -2.16 -18.20
N VAL A 118 -16.73 -2.42 -17.38
CA VAL A 118 -16.12 -1.45 -16.50
C VAL A 118 -14.85 -0.90 -17.14
N ALA A 119 -14.93 0.35 -17.60
CA ALA A 119 -13.82 1.04 -18.26
C ALA A 119 -13.02 1.87 -17.25
N LYS A 120 -11.72 2.00 -17.48
CA LYS A 120 -10.84 2.92 -16.73
C LYS A 120 -11.12 4.37 -17.15
N SER A 121 -11.12 5.29 -16.18
CA SER A 121 -11.13 6.72 -16.46
C SER A 121 -9.83 7.11 -17.19
N SER A 122 -9.95 7.91 -18.23
CA SER A 122 -8.82 8.49 -18.96
C SER A 122 -8.35 9.83 -18.36
N ASN A 123 -9.05 10.35 -17.36
CA ASN A 123 -8.80 11.69 -16.80
C ASN A 123 -7.94 11.66 -15.52
N MET A 124 -7.34 10.50 -15.20
CA MET A 124 -6.48 10.36 -14.02
C MET A 124 -5.25 11.25 -14.12
N ALA A 125 -4.95 11.97 -13.03
CA ALA A 125 -3.77 12.83 -12.95
C ALA A 125 -3.25 12.94 -11.51
N TRP A 126 -1.95 13.25 -11.39
CA TRP A 126 -1.35 13.69 -10.15
C TRP A 126 -1.69 15.14 -9.89
N VAL A 127 -2.39 15.42 -8.80
CA VAL A 127 -2.82 16.76 -8.38
C VAL A 127 -2.12 17.11 -7.07
N ARG A 128 -1.43 18.26 -7.03
CA ARG A 128 -0.80 18.75 -5.80
C ARG A 128 -1.88 19.06 -4.78
N MET A 129 -1.72 18.51 -3.58
CA MET A 129 -2.57 18.77 -2.44
C MET A 129 -2.22 20.16 -1.84
N PRO A 130 -3.15 20.81 -1.12
CA PRO A 130 -2.85 22.02 -0.37
C PRO A 130 -1.68 21.79 0.58
N ASP A 131 -0.79 22.77 0.67
CA ASP A 131 0.37 22.71 1.54
C ASP A 131 -0.06 22.72 3.01
N PHE A 132 0.68 21.97 3.82
CA PHE A 132 0.55 22.08 5.26
C PHE A 132 1.20 23.39 5.72
N THR A 133 0.40 24.31 6.22
CA THR A 133 0.84 25.68 6.57
C THR A 133 1.34 25.82 8.00
N ALA A 134 1.81 24.73 8.64
CA ALA A 134 2.43 24.82 9.95
C ALA A 134 3.73 25.63 9.89
N THR A 135 4.03 26.33 10.97
CA THR A 135 5.24 27.16 11.12
C THR A 135 6.53 26.34 11.20
N SER A 136 6.43 25.02 11.43
CA SER A 136 7.58 24.12 11.61
C SER A 136 8.03 23.52 10.29
N VAL A 137 9.35 23.48 10.09
CA VAL A 137 10.02 22.92 8.91
C VAL A 137 10.35 21.46 9.18
N PHE A 138 10.00 20.57 8.27
CA PHE A 138 10.19 19.12 8.40
C PHE A 138 11.58 18.69 7.93
N SER A 139 12.10 17.63 8.53
CA SER A 139 13.35 17.00 8.07
C SER A 139 13.13 15.67 7.32
N GLY A 140 11.95 15.45 6.79
CA GLY A 140 11.47 14.25 6.12
C GLY A 140 10.04 13.94 6.54
N SER A 141 9.41 12.98 5.89
CA SER A 141 8.08 12.50 6.28
C SER A 141 7.92 11.02 5.92
N VAL A 142 7.03 10.34 6.63
CA VAL A 142 6.57 8.98 6.33
C VAL A 142 5.09 9.07 6.01
N LEU A 143 4.70 8.60 4.84
CA LEU A 143 3.32 8.57 4.36
C LEU A 143 2.71 7.21 4.66
N LYS A 144 1.51 7.20 5.24
CA LYS A 144 0.66 6.02 5.38
C LYS A 144 -0.79 6.38 5.06
N ILE A 145 -1.52 5.41 4.54
CA ILE A 145 -2.97 5.53 4.36
C ILE A 145 -3.65 4.85 5.55
N ASN A 146 -4.57 5.54 6.19
CA ASN A 146 -5.34 4.94 7.26
C ASN A 146 -6.34 3.93 6.68
N PRO A 147 -6.35 2.67 7.12
CA PRO A 147 -7.19 1.64 6.53
C PRO A 147 -8.69 1.83 6.80
N VAL A 148 -9.06 2.68 7.78
CA VAL A 148 -10.48 2.91 8.15
C VAL A 148 -11.09 4.06 7.35
N ASP A 149 -10.45 5.23 7.34
CA ASP A 149 -10.96 6.43 6.68
C ASP A 149 -10.36 6.69 5.27
N GLN A 150 -9.41 5.83 4.84
CA GLN A 150 -8.76 5.84 3.52
C GLN A 150 -8.05 7.16 3.18
N VAL A 151 -7.72 7.98 4.19
CA VAL A 151 -7.02 9.25 4.00
C VAL A 151 -5.53 9.15 4.33
N PRO A 152 -4.68 10.01 3.73
CA PRO A 152 -3.26 10.02 4.01
C PRO A 152 -2.95 10.66 5.37
N TYR A 153 -2.02 10.04 6.08
CA TYR A 153 -1.37 10.54 7.28
C TYR A 153 0.11 10.75 7.00
N LEU A 154 0.70 11.78 7.57
CA LEU A 154 2.15 12.03 7.54
C LEU A 154 2.70 12.05 8.96
N GLY A 155 3.71 11.22 9.22
CA GLY A 155 4.54 11.25 10.40
C GLY A 155 5.88 11.94 10.09
N PHE A 156 6.33 12.87 10.91
CA PHE A 156 7.58 13.61 10.69
C PHE A 156 8.16 14.16 11.99
N LYS A 157 9.45 14.53 11.94
CA LYS A 157 10.12 15.27 12.99
C LYS A 157 9.93 16.77 12.77
N LEU A 158 9.49 17.49 13.80
CA LEU A 158 9.53 18.95 13.85
C LEU A 158 10.98 19.41 13.97
N LYS A 159 11.37 20.43 13.19
CA LYS A 159 12.77 20.84 13.12
C LYS A 159 13.24 21.58 14.38
N GLU A 160 12.43 22.48 14.90
CA GLU A 160 12.79 23.32 16.03
C GLU A 160 12.55 22.63 17.37
N GLU A 161 11.41 21.98 17.54
CA GLU A 161 11.03 21.26 18.75
C GLU A 161 11.77 19.92 18.90
N GLU A 162 12.32 19.42 17.78
CA GLU A 162 12.97 18.11 17.69
C GLU A 162 12.12 16.93 18.14
N LYS A 163 10.80 17.08 18.09
CA LYS A 163 9.79 16.08 18.49
C LYS A 163 9.08 15.48 17.29
N MET A 164 8.42 14.34 17.50
CA MET A 164 7.53 13.76 16.51
C MET A 164 6.21 14.52 16.41
N ALA A 165 5.69 14.62 15.19
CA ALA A 165 4.33 15.07 14.92
C ALA A 165 3.68 14.16 13.88
N VAL A 166 2.36 14.05 13.94
CA VAL A 166 1.54 13.36 12.95
C VAL A 166 0.41 14.27 12.52
N ILE A 167 0.21 14.39 11.22
CA ILE A 167 -0.94 15.10 10.63
C ILE A 167 -1.73 14.15 9.74
N LYS A 168 -3.00 14.47 9.52
CA LYS A 168 -3.88 13.76 8.59
C LYS A 168 -4.65 14.74 7.72
N LEU A 169 -5.02 14.28 6.54
CA LEU A 169 -5.88 15.02 5.64
C LEU A 169 -7.34 14.91 6.12
N VAL A 170 -8.05 16.05 6.16
CA VAL A 170 -9.49 16.11 6.50
C VAL A 170 -10.21 16.79 5.33
N ASP A 171 -11.38 16.27 4.98
CA ASP A 171 -12.25 16.80 3.91
C ASP A 171 -11.52 16.95 2.54
N GLY A 172 -10.50 16.13 2.31
CA GLY A 172 -9.73 16.12 1.07
C GLY A 172 -8.88 17.36 0.81
N THR A 173 -8.88 18.36 1.71
CA THR A 173 -8.23 19.67 1.48
C THR A 173 -7.47 20.22 2.68
N THR A 174 -7.77 19.79 3.89
CA THR A 174 -7.20 20.41 5.10
C THR A 174 -6.37 19.41 5.90
N TRP A 175 -5.13 19.76 6.20
CA TRP A 175 -4.29 19.00 7.10
C TRP A 175 -4.52 19.39 8.55
N THR A 176 -4.72 18.41 9.43
CA THR A 176 -4.91 18.62 10.87
C THR A 176 -3.95 17.74 11.66
N ALA A 177 -3.52 18.22 12.83
CA ALA A 177 -2.69 17.43 13.73
C ALA A 177 -3.47 16.28 14.38
N VAL A 178 -2.80 15.15 14.55
CA VAL A 178 -3.23 14.06 15.43
C VAL A 178 -2.59 14.32 16.81
N GLY A 179 -3.27 15.10 17.64
CA GLY A 179 -2.76 15.63 18.89
C GLY A 179 -2.32 17.07 18.77
N SER A 180 -1.07 17.37 19.12
CA SER A 180 -0.52 18.73 19.13
C SER A 180 0.47 18.95 17.98
N LEU A 181 0.48 20.15 17.40
CA LEU A 181 1.52 20.62 16.48
C LEU A 181 2.83 21.02 17.18
N GLU A 182 2.85 21.11 18.52
CA GLU A 182 4.08 21.26 19.29
C GLU A 182 4.87 19.95 19.43
N GLY A 183 4.33 18.88 18.82
CA GLY A 183 4.91 17.56 18.85
C GLY A 183 4.63 16.77 20.14
N PHE A 184 5.13 15.54 20.16
CA PHE A 184 4.97 14.61 21.27
C PHE A 184 6.24 13.76 21.46
N GLY A 185 6.34 13.11 22.63
CA GLY A 185 7.47 12.27 22.99
C GLY A 185 8.71 13.03 23.43
N GLY A 186 9.84 12.34 23.44
CA GLY A 186 11.15 12.91 23.73
C GLY A 186 11.79 13.56 22.49
N GLU A 187 13.03 14.04 22.65
CA GLU A 187 13.82 14.62 21.57
C GLU A 187 14.24 13.53 20.57
N VAL A 188 13.92 13.73 19.29
CA VAL A 188 14.23 12.78 18.22
C VAL A 188 15.66 12.95 17.71
N SER A 189 16.46 11.89 17.81
CA SER A 189 17.83 11.89 17.31
C SER A 189 17.85 11.74 15.79
N LEU A 190 18.43 12.72 15.10
CA LEU A 190 18.54 12.72 13.63
C LEU A 190 17.14 12.55 12.97
N SER A 191 17.10 11.96 11.78
CA SER A 191 15.84 11.62 11.07
C SER A 191 15.57 10.11 11.16
N ASN A 192 15.72 9.51 12.34
CA ASN A 192 15.52 8.09 12.55
C ASN A 192 14.17 7.84 13.24
N TYR A 193 13.14 7.68 12.46
CA TYR A 193 11.78 7.35 12.89
C TYR A 193 11.03 6.62 11.79
N ASP A 194 9.98 5.93 12.18
CA ASP A 194 8.98 5.35 11.28
C ASP A 194 7.61 5.46 11.92
N PHE A 195 6.60 5.27 11.10
CA PHE A 195 5.20 5.47 11.42
C PHE A 195 4.37 4.37 10.77
N ASP A 196 3.41 3.81 11.51
CA ASP A 196 2.43 2.86 10.99
C ASP A 196 1.07 3.09 11.61
N ILE A 197 0.02 2.55 10.99
CA ILE A 197 -1.37 2.63 11.44
C ILE A 197 -1.88 1.20 11.57
N ASP A 198 -2.52 0.88 12.70
CA ASP A 198 -3.15 -0.42 12.88
C ASP A 198 -4.47 -0.54 12.10
N LYS A 199 -5.05 -1.75 12.06
CA LYS A 199 -6.31 -2.03 11.37
C LYS A 199 -7.52 -1.22 11.87
N ASP A 200 -7.44 -0.72 13.10
CA ASP A 200 -8.50 0.09 13.73
C ASP A 200 -8.29 1.60 13.48
N GLY A 201 -7.30 1.96 12.65
CA GLY A 201 -6.99 3.34 12.26
C GLY A 201 -6.17 4.10 13.30
N ILE A 202 -5.56 3.41 14.25
CA ILE A 202 -4.79 4.03 15.33
C ILE A 202 -3.32 4.15 14.93
N PRO A 203 -2.73 5.35 14.94
CA PRO A 203 -1.34 5.56 14.58
C PRO A 203 -0.36 5.22 15.71
N TYR A 204 0.78 4.66 15.29
CA TYR A 204 1.96 4.36 16.11
C TYR A 204 3.19 5.02 15.51
N VAL A 205 4.11 5.47 16.36
CA VAL A 205 5.39 6.06 15.95
C VAL A 205 6.52 5.42 16.73
N VAL A 206 7.55 4.99 16.02
CA VAL A 206 8.84 4.61 16.62
C VAL A 206 9.88 5.66 16.24
N TYR A 207 10.73 6.05 17.17
CA TYR A 207 11.78 7.03 16.92
C TYR A 207 13.01 6.80 17.81
N SER A 208 14.17 7.28 17.34
CA SER A 208 15.41 7.29 18.11
C SER A 208 15.35 8.43 19.12
N ASP A 209 15.25 8.13 20.41
CA ASP A 209 14.91 9.05 21.49
C ASP A 209 16.16 9.50 22.27
N ASN A 210 16.60 10.74 22.08
CA ASN A 210 17.72 11.31 22.82
C ASN A 210 17.39 11.51 24.31
N SER A 211 16.11 11.59 24.66
CA SER A 211 15.65 11.73 26.04
C SER A 211 15.53 10.39 26.77
N ALA A 212 15.81 9.27 26.08
CA ALA A 212 15.77 7.94 26.69
C ALA A 212 16.80 7.82 27.82
N THR A 213 16.34 7.29 28.96
CA THR A 213 17.20 7.14 30.15
C THR A 213 18.17 5.96 30.06
N THR A 214 17.92 5.01 29.18
CA THR A 214 18.76 3.82 28.96
C THR A 214 20.02 4.17 28.18
N VAL A 215 19.87 4.63 26.95
CA VAL A 215 20.93 5.11 26.05
C VAL A 215 20.35 6.24 25.22
N ALA A 216 21.02 7.39 25.14
CA ALA A 216 20.60 8.46 24.25
C ALA A 216 20.52 7.97 22.81
N GLY A 217 19.39 8.19 22.15
CA GLY A 217 19.08 7.67 20.83
C GLY A 217 18.59 6.21 20.82
N ALA A 218 18.21 5.66 21.98
CA ALA A 218 17.51 4.37 22.02
C ALA A 218 16.10 4.48 21.42
N ALA A 219 15.57 3.38 20.87
CA ALA A 219 14.25 3.38 20.27
C ALA A 219 13.15 3.52 21.34
N SER A 220 12.22 4.44 21.12
CA SER A 220 10.97 4.61 21.86
C SER A 220 9.78 4.40 20.93
N LEU A 221 8.73 3.73 21.40
CA LEU A 221 7.49 3.49 20.67
C LEU A 221 6.36 4.24 21.35
N MET A 222 5.56 4.97 20.60
CA MET A 222 4.36 5.64 21.08
C MET A 222 3.14 5.29 20.25
N LYS A 223 1.97 5.31 20.90
CA LYS A 223 0.66 5.04 20.32
C LYS A 223 -0.31 6.16 20.66
N TRP A 224 -1.15 6.54 19.70
CA TRP A 224 -2.29 7.43 19.91
C TRP A 224 -3.45 6.70 20.58
N ASN A 225 -4.05 7.26 21.62
CA ASN A 225 -5.18 6.65 22.32
C ASN A 225 -6.52 7.36 22.05
N GLY A 226 -6.57 8.23 21.04
CA GLY A 226 -7.74 9.07 20.74
C GLY A 226 -7.65 10.48 21.34
N THR A 227 -6.78 10.71 22.33
CA THR A 227 -6.64 11.99 23.03
C THR A 227 -5.19 12.42 23.20
N THR A 228 -4.30 11.49 23.54
CA THR A 228 -2.87 11.75 23.78
C THR A 228 -2.00 10.64 23.20
N TRP A 229 -0.73 10.97 22.94
CA TRP A 229 0.30 10.02 22.62
C TRP A 229 0.90 9.43 23.89
N ASN A 230 0.97 8.10 23.97
CA ASN A 230 1.50 7.39 25.13
C ASN A 230 2.59 6.42 24.72
N TYR A 231 3.61 6.26 25.56
CA TYR A 231 4.61 5.23 25.36
C TYR A 231 3.98 3.82 25.41
N VAL A 232 4.42 2.96 24.49
CA VAL A 232 4.12 1.55 24.50
C VAL A 232 5.31 0.81 25.12
N GLY A 233 5.13 0.31 26.32
CA GLY A 233 6.22 -0.18 27.15
C GLY A 233 7.09 0.95 27.70
N ASN A 234 8.39 0.70 27.82
CA ASN A 234 9.33 1.66 28.39
C ASN A 234 9.87 2.63 27.32
N GLN A 235 10.09 3.87 27.72
CA GLN A 235 10.89 4.83 26.94
C GLN A 235 12.32 4.24 26.77
N GLY A 236 12.83 4.25 25.53
CA GLY A 236 14.13 3.64 25.23
C GLY A 236 14.17 2.14 25.49
N PHE A 237 13.28 1.37 24.89
CA PHE A 237 13.11 -0.08 25.11
C PHE A 237 14.31 -0.93 24.65
N VAL A 238 15.27 -0.35 23.93
CA VAL A 238 16.48 -1.03 23.46
C VAL A 238 17.71 -0.40 24.12
N ASN A 239 18.61 -1.22 24.65
CA ASN A 239 19.87 -0.73 25.20
C ASN A 239 20.93 -0.51 24.11
N ALA A 240 20.59 0.28 23.09
CA ALA A 240 21.46 0.63 21.97
C ALA A 240 20.96 1.91 21.30
N GLN A 241 21.89 2.69 20.72
CA GLN A 241 21.53 3.78 19.82
C GLN A 241 20.95 3.19 18.53
N SER A 242 19.79 3.66 18.11
CA SER A 242 18.99 3.12 17.01
C SER A 242 19.11 3.96 15.76
N GLN A 243 19.32 3.30 14.62
CA GLN A 243 19.26 3.88 13.28
C GLN A 243 18.43 2.99 12.37
N GLN A 244 18.00 3.50 11.20
CA GLN A 244 17.20 2.76 10.24
C GLN A 244 16.01 2.06 10.93
N LEU A 245 15.24 2.85 11.68
CA LEU A 245 14.07 2.37 12.41
C LEU A 245 12.91 2.12 11.46
N HIS A 246 12.29 0.95 11.58
CA HIS A 246 11.05 0.62 10.87
C HIS A 246 10.07 -0.05 11.82
N LEU A 247 8.78 0.21 11.56
CA LEU A 247 7.66 -0.17 12.40
C LEU A 247 6.55 -0.79 11.57
N ARG A 248 6.01 -1.94 12.01
CA ARG A 248 4.76 -2.50 11.47
C ARG A 248 3.91 -3.05 12.60
N VAL A 249 2.62 -2.71 12.57
CA VAL A 249 1.62 -3.21 13.52
C VAL A 249 0.75 -4.23 12.80
N LEU A 250 0.77 -5.48 13.27
CA LEU A 250 -0.01 -6.58 12.72
C LEU A 250 -1.46 -6.54 13.26
N ASP A 251 -2.38 -7.20 12.58
CA ASP A 251 -3.82 -7.17 12.91
C ASP A 251 -4.15 -7.82 14.25
N ASN A 252 -3.30 -8.72 14.74
CA ASN A 252 -3.40 -9.27 16.09
C ASN A 252 -2.95 -8.30 17.20
N GLY A 253 -2.48 -7.08 16.83
CA GLY A 253 -1.95 -6.07 17.72
C GLY A 253 -0.47 -6.25 18.07
N GLU A 254 0.21 -7.26 17.54
CA GLU A 254 1.65 -7.41 17.69
C GLU A 254 2.37 -6.34 16.86
N THR A 255 3.32 -5.67 17.49
CA THR A 255 4.08 -4.59 16.85
C THR A 255 5.52 -5.04 16.65
N ILE A 256 5.98 -5.01 15.41
CA ILE A 256 7.33 -5.38 15.00
C ILE A 256 8.15 -4.10 14.77
N VAL A 257 9.30 -4.01 15.41
CA VAL A 257 10.27 -2.93 15.21
C VAL A 257 11.60 -3.51 14.76
N SER A 258 12.09 -3.07 13.63
CA SER A 258 13.46 -3.34 13.19
C SER A 258 14.32 -2.07 13.27
N GLN A 259 15.60 -2.25 13.58
CA GLN A 259 16.57 -1.17 13.64
C GLN A 259 17.97 -1.67 13.37
N VAL A 260 18.83 -0.79 12.90
CA VAL A 260 20.27 -1.02 12.87
C VAL A 260 20.89 -0.41 14.13
N ASN A 261 21.52 -1.26 14.94
CA ASN A 261 22.25 -0.79 16.10
C ASN A 261 23.49 0.01 15.67
N ASN A 262 23.63 1.25 16.12
CA ASN A 262 24.76 2.11 15.83
C ASN A 262 25.64 2.38 17.06
N SER A 263 25.42 1.70 18.17
CA SER A 263 26.20 1.92 19.40
C SER A 263 27.56 1.24 19.32
N ASN A 264 28.65 1.99 19.54
CA ASN A 264 29.98 1.45 19.78
C ASN A 264 30.11 0.69 21.11
N LYS A 265 29.04 0.70 21.93
CA LYS A 265 29.00 0.06 23.25
C LYS A 265 28.53 -1.38 23.23
N VAL A 266 28.08 -1.89 22.08
CA VAL A 266 27.65 -3.27 21.93
C VAL A 266 28.67 -4.09 21.14
N SER A 267 28.69 -5.40 21.37
CA SER A 267 29.67 -6.32 20.76
C SER A 267 29.63 -6.37 19.23
N PHE A 268 28.50 -5.94 18.64
CA PHE A 268 28.29 -5.97 17.17
C PHE A 268 27.60 -4.67 16.73
N PRO A 269 28.36 -3.57 16.53
CA PRO A 269 27.81 -2.34 15.97
C PRO A 269 27.26 -2.60 14.55
N ARG A 270 26.20 -1.88 14.16
CA ARG A 270 25.50 -2.00 12.89
C ARG A 270 24.86 -3.35 12.61
N ARG A 271 24.49 -4.09 13.64
CA ARG A 271 23.69 -5.30 13.52
C ARG A 271 22.20 -4.93 13.52
N VAL A 272 21.39 -5.63 12.71
CA VAL A 272 19.92 -5.55 12.82
C VAL A 272 19.48 -6.16 14.13
N LEU A 273 18.68 -5.39 14.86
CA LEU A 273 17.94 -5.86 16.03
C LEU A 273 16.47 -5.82 15.67
N VAL A 274 15.78 -6.93 15.87
CA VAL A 274 14.33 -7.02 15.71
C VAL A 274 13.71 -7.24 17.08
N MET A 275 12.78 -6.35 17.41
CA MET A 275 12.01 -6.42 18.65
C MET A 275 10.55 -6.52 18.30
N SER A 276 9.80 -7.31 19.03
CA SER A 276 8.34 -7.30 18.98
C SER A 276 7.75 -7.00 20.34
N ILE A 277 6.60 -6.33 20.36
CA ILE A 277 5.82 -6.14 21.57
C ILE A 277 4.40 -6.66 21.37
N TYR A 278 3.97 -7.50 22.28
CA TYR A 278 2.61 -8.01 22.36
C TYR A 278 2.16 -8.00 23.82
N GLN A 279 0.98 -7.45 24.10
CA GLN A 279 0.42 -7.34 25.46
C GLN A 279 1.43 -6.74 26.47
N ASN A 280 2.11 -5.66 26.06
CA ASN A 280 3.15 -4.96 26.84
C ASN A 280 4.42 -5.77 27.18
N SER A 281 4.65 -6.88 26.53
CA SER A 281 5.87 -7.68 26.68
C SER A 281 6.75 -7.57 25.46
N TRP A 282 7.97 -7.03 25.65
CA TRP A 282 8.98 -6.97 24.60
C TRP A 282 9.74 -8.29 24.47
N ALA A 283 9.94 -8.73 23.24
CA ALA A 283 10.79 -9.86 22.89
C ALA A 283 11.78 -9.44 21.80
N SER A 284 13.01 -9.97 21.87
CA SER A 284 13.98 -9.85 20.78
C SER A 284 13.99 -11.10 19.92
N SER A 285 14.16 -10.95 18.63
CA SER A 285 14.26 -12.05 17.68
C SER A 285 15.63 -12.10 17.02
N GLU A 286 16.17 -13.30 16.82
CA GLU A 286 17.31 -13.53 15.97
C GLU A 286 16.86 -13.91 14.56
N LEU A 287 17.56 -13.39 13.54
CA LEU A 287 17.28 -13.69 12.15
C LEU A 287 18.04 -14.94 11.71
N PRO A 288 17.38 -15.90 11.06
CA PRO A 288 18.05 -17.09 10.53
C PRO A 288 19.17 -16.73 9.56
N LEU A 289 20.26 -17.46 9.59
CA LEU A 289 21.42 -17.34 8.68
C LEU A 289 22.10 -15.95 8.63
N LEU A 290 21.67 -15.00 9.45
CA LEU A 290 22.40 -13.75 9.60
C LEU A 290 23.63 -13.98 10.48
N ALA A 291 24.80 -14.06 9.85
CA ALA A 291 26.04 -14.33 10.58
C ALA A 291 26.30 -13.28 11.67
N SER A 292 26.70 -13.74 12.84
CA SER A 292 27.14 -12.86 13.94
C SER A 292 28.30 -11.98 13.45
N GLY A 293 28.20 -10.67 13.67
CA GLY A 293 29.20 -9.70 13.26
C GLY A 293 29.10 -9.21 11.82
N THR A 294 28.11 -9.65 11.02
CA THR A 294 27.82 -9.06 9.71
C THR A 294 27.35 -7.61 9.87
N PRO A 295 28.08 -6.63 9.35
CA PRO A 295 27.61 -5.24 9.38
C PRO A 295 26.44 -5.07 8.43
N ILE A 296 25.42 -4.34 8.88
CA ILE A 296 24.24 -4.02 8.11
C ILE A 296 24.30 -2.58 7.62
N TYR A 297 24.00 -2.37 6.35
CA TYR A 297 23.92 -1.05 5.76
C TYR A 297 22.55 -0.41 6.02
N ASN A 298 21.47 -1.11 5.71
CA ASN A 298 20.10 -0.63 5.80
C ASN A 298 19.13 -1.80 5.99
N CYS A 299 17.92 -1.51 6.45
CA CYS A 299 16.80 -2.44 6.47
C CYS A 299 15.51 -1.69 6.18
N ASN A 300 14.45 -2.41 5.83
CA ASN A 300 13.09 -1.89 5.67
C ASN A 300 12.06 -2.99 5.97
N LEU A 301 10.86 -2.60 6.42
CA LEU A 301 9.77 -3.50 6.79
C LEU A 301 8.53 -3.27 5.93
N ALA A 302 7.91 -4.36 5.47
CA ALA A 302 6.55 -4.41 4.97
C ALA A 302 5.68 -5.31 5.86
N LYS A 303 4.36 -5.28 5.67
CA LYS A 303 3.42 -6.17 6.35
C LYS A 303 2.26 -6.59 5.44
N THR A 304 1.64 -7.69 5.80
CA THR A 304 0.24 -8.03 5.53
C THR A 304 -0.52 -8.04 6.86
N GLU A 305 -1.81 -8.33 6.86
CA GLU A 305 -2.60 -8.51 8.08
C GLU A 305 -1.94 -9.47 9.09
N HIS A 306 -1.26 -10.52 8.61
CA HIS A 306 -0.81 -11.65 9.44
C HIS A 306 0.69 -11.92 9.42
N ALA A 307 1.47 -11.13 8.69
CA ALA A 307 2.90 -11.33 8.56
C ALA A 307 3.66 -10.00 8.43
N ALA A 308 4.91 -9.98 8.90
CA ALA A 308 5.84 -8.90 8.61
C ALA A 308 6.99 -9.42 7.74
N TYR A 309 7.52 -8.56 6.89
CA TYR A 309 8.60 -8.88 5.97
C TYR A 309 9.74 -7.88 6.13
N LEU A 310 10.93 -8.38 6.38
CA LEU A 310 12.13 -7.57 6.63
C LEU A 310 13.13 -7.73 5.49
N LEU A 311 13.42 -6.65 4.81
CA LEU A 311 14.51 -6.53 3.85
C LEU A 311 15.75 -6.00 4.56
N VAL A 312 16.90 -6.68 4.39
CA VAL A 312 18.17 -6.32 5.03
C VAL A 312 19.25 -6.25 3.96
N VAL A 313 20.08 -5.20 4.00
CA VAL A 313 21.27 -5.06 3.14
C VAL A 313 22.53 -5.25 3.96
N ASN A 314 23.34 -6.24 3.57
CA ASN A 314 24.64 -6.53 4.17
C ASN A 314 25.70 -5.55 3.66
N ARG A 315 26.67 -5.20 4.51
CA ARG A 315 27.74 -4.23 4.17
C ARG A 315 29.05 -4.88 3.66
N GLY A 316 29.09 -6.19 3.48
CA GLY A 316 30.22 -6.89 2.87
C GLY A 316 31.54 -6.90 3.63
N ALA A 317 31.56 -6.52 4.93
CA ALA A 317 32.78 -6.45 5.71
C ALA A 317 33.27 -7.81 6.25
N VAL A 318 32.50 -8.88 6.08
CA VAL A 318 32.84 -10.24 6.51
C VAL A 318 33.24 -11.07 5.30
N ALA A 319 34.33 -11.81 5.38
CA ALA A 319 34.81 -12.65 4.29
C ALA A 319 33.68 -13.61 3.82
N GLY A 320 33.42 -13.60 2.52
CA GLY A 320 32.36 -14.40 1.89
C GLY A 320 30.94 -13.81 1.96
N VAL A 321 30.75 -12.67 2.61
CA VAL A 321 29.49 -11.92 2.58
C VAL A 321 29.67 -10.68 1.71
N ASN A 322 29.08 -10.68 0.55
CA ASN A 322 29.08 -9.54 -0.36
C ASN A 322 28.00 -8.51 0.08
N TYR A 323 28.04 -7.31 -0.52
CA TYR A 323 26.92 -6.38 -0.47
C TYR A 323 25.68 -7.00 -1.13
N GLY A 324 25.02 -7.88 -0.42
CA GLY A 324 23.81 -8.54 -0.87
C GLY A 324 22.64 -8.13 -0.01
N HIS A 325 21.47 -8.53 -0.42
CA HIS A 325 20.27 -8.33 0.37
C HIS A 325 19.59 -9.66 0.72
N SER A 326 18.96 -9.68 1.89
CA SER A 326 18.20 -10.82 2.39
C SER A 326 16.80 -10.39 2.72
N VAL A 327 15.81 -11.27 2.51
CA VAL A 327 14.41 -11.04 2.88
C VAL A 327 13.97 -12.14 3.85
N TYR A 328 13.35 -11.70 4.93
CA TYR A 328 12.82 -12.57 5.99
C TYR A 328 11.31 -12.39 6.10
N GLU A 329 10.60 -13.47 6.41
CA GLU A 329 9.18 -13.48 6.75
C GLU A 329 9.01 -13.80 8.23
N TYR A 330 8.26 -12.95 8.95
CA TYR A 330 7.78 -13.20 10.30
C TYR A 330 6.33 -13.65 10.25
N LYS A 331 6.08 -14.84 10.73
CA LYS A 331 4.73 -15.40 10.79
C LYS A 331 4.60 -16.33 11.98
N ASN A 332 3.51 -16.23 12.72
CA ASN A 332 3.23 -17.08 13.91
C ASN A 332 4.40 -17.09 14.92
N GLY A 333 4.99 -15.93 15.20
CA GLY A 333 6.05 -15.78 16.19
C GLY A 333 7.45 -16.22 15.72
N THR A 334 7.63 -16.56 14.44
CA THR A 334 8.89 -17.13 13.92
C THR A 334 9.35 -16.43 12.66
N TRP A 335 10.66 -16.12 12.59
CA TRP A 335 11.32 -15.65 11.38
C TRP A 335 11.79 -16.81 10.51
N SER A 336 11.50 -16.75 9.22
CA SER A 336 12.05 -17.61 8.18
C SER A 336 12.71 -16.79 7.08
N ILE A 337 13.61 -17.39 6.31
CA ILE A 337 14.31 -16.67 5.23
C ILE A 337 13.65 -17.00 3.89
N LEU A 338 13.33 -15.95 3.12
CA LEU A 338 12.78 -16.03 1.76
C LEU A 338 13.83 -15.79 0.67
N LEU A 339 14.83 -14.96 0.98
CA LEU A 339 15.95 -14.68 0.09
C LEU A 339 17.22 -14.52 0.94
N ASN A 340 18.27 -15.24 0.61
CA ASN A 340 19.50 -15.24 1.40
C ASN A 340 20.66 -14.60 0.63
N ASN A 341 21.17 -13.48 1.12
CA ASN A 341 22.37 -12.80 0.64
C ASN A 341 22.45 -12.71 -0.90
N TYR A 342 21.36 -12.29 -1.52
CA TYR A 342 21.25 -12.18 -2.96
C TYR A 342 22.16 -11.06 -3.49
N VAL A 343 22.91 -11.36 -4.53
CA VAL A 343 23.73 -10.43 -5.30
C VAL A 343 23.34 -10.56 -6.77
N GLU A 344 23.29 -9.45 -7.51
CA GLU A 344 22.99 -9.51 -8.95
C GLU A 344 24.01 -10.39 -9.69
N PRO A 345 23.55 -11.25 -10.62
CA PRO A 345 24.44 -12.05 -11.43
C PRO A 345 25.45 -11.18 -12.22
N ASN A 346 26.72 -11.57 -12.21
CA ASN A 346 27.82 -10.86 -12.86
C ASN A 346 28.09 -9.44 -12.30
N ALA A 347 27.61 -9.15 -11.08
CA ALA A 347 27.92 -7.88 -10.43
C ALA A 347 29.45 -7.72 -10.24
N THR A 348 29.99 -6.62 -10.73
CA THR A 348 31.40 -6.20 -10.52
C THR A 348 31.52 -5.26 -9.34
N GLN A 349 30.42 -4.58 -8.99
CA GLN A 349 30.25 -3.69 -7.86
C GLN A 349 28.97 -4.11 -7.10
N THR A 350 28.86 -3.74 -5.84
CA THR A 350 27.80 -4.24 -4.97
C THR A 350 27.25 -3.18 -4.01
N GLY A 351 27.31 -1.91 -4.42
CA GLY A 351 26.68 -0.83 -3.66
C GLY A 351 25.16 -0.86 -3.86
N ILE A 352 24.39 -0.99 -2.80
CA ILE A 352 22.93 -0.80 -2.80
C ILE A 352 22.63 0.42 -1.95
N VAL A 353 21.99 1.45 -2.53
CA VAL A 353 21.73 2.70 -1.84
C VAL A 353 20.25 2.92 -1.57
N GLY A 354 19.37 2.75 -2.55
CA GLY A 354 17.93 2.83 -2.40
C GLY A 354 17.32 1.45 -2.22
N LEU A 355 16.45 1.28 -1.25
CA LEU A 355 15.69 0.04 -1.08
C LEU A 355 14.30 0.33 -0.50
N ASP A 356 13.33 -0.39 -1.01
CA ASP A 356 11.98 -0.42 -0.47
C ASP A 356 11.37 -1.82 -0.62
N ILE A 357 10.39 -2.14 0.20
CA ILE A 357 9.69 -3.41 0.21
C ILE A 357 8.20 -3.19 0.42
N GLU A 358 7.39 -3.83 -0.40
CA GLU A 358 5.94 -3.78 -0.34
C GLU A 358 5.37 -5.20 -0.35
N ALA A 359 4.24 -5.40 0.32
CA ALA A 359 3.56 -6.68 0.43
C ALA A 359 2.08 -6.52 0.08
N GLU A 360 1.58 -7.33 -0.86
CA GLU A 360 0.14 -7.49 -1.08
C GLU A 360 -0.47 -8.44 -0.03
N GLU A 361 -1.74 -8.27 0.30
CA GLU A 361 -2.42 -9.09 1.31
C GLU A 361 -2.42 -10.60 0.99
N ASN A 362 -2.31 -10.97 -0.27
CA ASN A 362 -2.15 -12.37 -0.70
C ASN A 362 -0.75 -12.95 -0.36
N GLY A 363 0.18 -12.14 0.17
CA GLY A 363 1.54 -12.52 0.52
C GLY A 363 2.56 -12.39 -0.62
N THR A 364 2.17 -11.80 -1.75
CA THR A 364 3.12 -11.41 -2.81
C THR A 364 4.01 -10.28 -2.30
N LEU A 365 5.32 -10.41 -2.49
CA LEU A 365 6.28 -9.37 -2.09
C LEU A 365 6.92 -8.72 -3.29
N TYR A 366 7.18 -7.42 -3.16
CA TYR A 366 7.99 -6.67 -4.09
C TYR A 366 9.15 -6.03 -3.36
N ILE A 367 10.35 -6.10 -3.94
CA ILE A 367 11.53 -5.37 -3.46
C ILE A 367 12.05 -4.47 -4.58
N LEU A 368 12.24 -3.20 -4.23
CA LEU A 368 12.83 -2.19 -5.10
C LEU A 368 14.23 -1.86 -4.58
N THR A 369 15.23 -1.99 -5.43
CA THR A 369 16.62 -1.62 -5.12
C THR A 369 17.16 -0.63 -6.13
N SER A 370 18.02 0.28 -5.67
CA SER A 370 18.87 1.12 -6.49
C SER A 370 20.31 0.72 -6.24
N ASP A 371 20.99 0.18 -7.25
CA ASP A 371 22.34 -0.35 -7.11
C ASP A 371 23.26 -0.02 -8.30
N ASP A 372 24.56 -0.04 -8.03
CA ASP A 372 25.62 0.12 -9.03
C ASP A 372 26.31 -1.21 -9.38
N ALA A 373 25.55 -2.31 -9.35
CA ALA A 373 26.07 -3.67 -9.49
C ALA A 373 26.85 -3.91 -10.80
N VAL A 374 26.47 -3.26 -11.89
CA VAL A 374 27.09 -3.43 -13.21
C VAL A 374 28.24 -2.46 -13.42
N THR A 375 28.06 -1.18 -13.09
CA THR A 375 29.07 -0.13 -13.30
C THR A 375 29.16 0.74 -12.08
N SER A 376 30.32 0.82 -11.45
CA SER A 376 30.55 1.62 -10.25
C SER A 376 30.10 3.08 -10.42
N GLY A 377 29.30 3.56 -9.50
CA GLY A 377 28.74 4.92 -9.48
C GLY A 377 27.62 5.17 -10.50
N VAL A 378 27.17 4.13 -11.24
CA VAL A 378 26.00 4.19 -12.11
C VAL A 378 24.89 3.35 -11.51
N TYR A 379 23.99 4.01 -10.78
CA TYR A 379 22.91 3.35 -10.08
C TYR A 379 21.73 3.07 -11.00
N ASN A 380 21.14 1.89 -10.85
CA ASN A 380 20.01 1.42 -11.65
C ASN A 380 18.93 0.87 -10.72
N LEU A 381 17.66 1.10 -11.05
CA LEU A 381 16.54 0.50 -10.35
C LEU A 381 16.32 -0.95 -10.80
N ARG A 382 16.00 -1.79 -9.81
CA ARG A 382 15.61 -3.19 -10.04
C ARG A 382 14.38 -3.49 -9.20
N LEU A 383 13.37 -4.06 -9.84
CA LEU A 383 12.17 -4.52 -9.18
C LEU A 383 12.09 -6.04 -9.26
N LYS A 384 11.95 -6.68 -8.11
CA LYS A 384 11.76 -8.13 -7.99
C LYS A 384 10.46 -8.43 -7.27
N LYS A 385 9.87 -9.56 -7.65
CA LYS A 385 8.63 -10.08 -7.06
C LYS A 385 8.85 -11.50 -6.54
N CYS A 386 8.35 -11.79 -5.34
CA CYS A 386 8.29 -13.14 -4.76
C CYS A 386 6.87 -13.67 -4.86
N ASP A 387 6.71 -14.83 -5.48
CA ASP A 387 5.44 -15.53 -5.51
C ASP A 387 5.09 -16.08 -4.11
N PRO A 388 3.88 -15.85 -3.58
CA PRO A 388 3.53 -16.19 -2.20
C PRO A 388 3.44 -17.70 -1.95
N VAL A 389 3.20 -18.50 -2.99
CA VAL A 389 3.00 -19.95 -2.88
C VAL A 389 4.32 -20.69 -3.11
N THR A 390 4.99 -20.41 -4.22
CA THR A 390 6.21 -21.11 -4.62
C THR A 390 7.47 -20.55 -3.96
N LYS A 391 7.39 -19.33 -3.38
CA LYS A 391 8.51 -18.57 -2.81
C LYS A 391 9.63 -18.31 -3.83
N GLN A 392 9.32 -18.36 -5.12
CA GLN A 392 10.26 -18.07 -6.20
C GLN A 392 10.29 -16.57 -6.50
N TRP A 393 11.51 -16.05 -6.71
CA TRP A 393 11.75 -14.66 -7.06
C TRP A 393 11.87 -14.52 -8.58
N SER A 394 11.26 -13.47 -9.11
CA SER A 394 11.34 -13.08 -10.52
C SER A 394 11.56 -11.58 -10.65
N THR A 395 12.09 -11.14 -11.77
CA THR A 395 12.21 -9.72 -12.12
C THR A 395 10.89 -9.21 -12.67
N VAL A 396 10.60 -7.93 -12.42
CA VAL A 396 9.39 -7.25 -12.88
C VAL A 396 9.78 -6.10 -13.80
N GLY A 397 9.28 -6.08 -15.01
CA GLY A 397 9.42 -4.96 -15.95
C GLY A 397 10.82 -4.71 -16.48
N GLY A 398 11.75 -5.67 -16.32
CA GLY A 398 13.15 -5.58 -16.79
C GLY A 398 14.19 -5.66 -15.67
N ASN A 399 15.44 -5.90 -16.03
CA ASN A 399 16.56 -5.98 -15.08
C ASN A 399 17.85 -5.41 -15.70
N PRO A 400 18.22 -4.15 -15.40
CA PRO A 400 17.49 -3.14 -14.64
C PRO A 400 16.20 -2.69 -15.32
N LEU A 401 15.41 -1.84 -14.64
CA LEU A 401 14.27 -1.20 -15.25
C LEU A 401 14.74 -0.37 -16.46
N PRO A 402 13.92 -0.29 -17.54
CA PRO A 402 14.29 0.40 -18.78
C PRO A 402 14.18 1.93 -18.61
N LEU A 403 14.90 2.48 -17.66
CA LEU A 403 14.91 3.90 -17.32
C LEU A 403 16.30 4.47 -17.52
N ASP A 404 16.36 5.61 -18.17
CA ASP A 404 17.56 6.42 -18.30
C ASP A 404 17.56 7.48 -17.18
N PHE A 405 17.88 7.06 -15.97
CA PHE A 405 17.99 7.96 -14.82
C PHE A 405 19.13 7.54 -13.90
N LYS A 406 19.46 8.41 -12.96
CA LYS A 406 20.44 8.15 -11.92
C LYS A 406 19.93 8.61 -10.57
N THR A 407 20.07 7.77 -9.56
CA THR A 407 19.91 8.15 -8.16
C THR A 407 20.92 7.41 -7.30
N SER A 408 21.52 8.10 -6.34
CA SER A 408 22.57 7.56 -5.48
C SER A 408 22.22 7.60 -3.99
N THR A 409 20.96 7.94 -3.63
CA THR A 409 20.55 8.03 -2.22
C THR A 409 19.42 7.05 -1.88
N SER A 410 19.46 6.53 -0.65
CA SER A 410 18.51 5.53 -0.16
C SER A 410 17.08 6.08 0.02
N THR A 411 16.94 7.40 0.16
CA THR A 411 15.65 8.07 0.36
C THR A 411 15.00 8.55 -0.94
N SER A 412 15.51 8.11 -2.07
CA SER A 412 15.15 8.62 -3.40
C SER A 412 14.28 7.68 -4.21
N VAL A 413 13.88 6.54 -3.65
CA VAL A 413 13.03 5.55 -4.32
C VAL A 413 11.96 5.05 -3.36
N ALA A 414 10.77 4.80 -3.89
CA ALA A 414 9.67 4.19 -3.16
C ALA A 414 8.79 3.37 -4.11
N ILE A 415 8.20 2.30 -3.59
CA ILE A 415 7.26 1.44 -4.33
C ILE A 415 5.93 1.37 -3.60
N SER A 416 4.85 1.30 -4.35
CA SER A 416 3.55 0.84 -3.86
C SER A 416 2.81 0.08 -4.94
N ILE A 417 1.98 -0.85 -4.53
CA ILE A 417 1.13 -1.64 -5.41
C ILE A 417 -0.29 -1.11 -5.30
N ALA A 418 -0.85 -0.71 -6.44
CA ALA A 418 -2.25 -0.30 -6.48
C ALA A 418 -3.19 -1.51 -6.27
N PRO A 419 -4.46 -1.33 -5.84
CA PRO A 419 -5.38 -2.43 -5.55
C PRO A 419 -5.60 -3.42 -6.70
N ASP A 420 -5.45 -2.98 -7.96
CA ASP A 420 -5.51 -3.87 -9.13
C ASP A 420 -4.21 -4.64 -9.41
N GLY A 421 -3.24 -4.57 -8.50
CA GLY A 421 -1.92 -5.21 -8.63
C GLY A 421 -0.91 -4.45 -9.51
N THR A 422 -1.21 -3.19 -9.92
CA THR A 422 -0.28 -2.37 -10.71
C THR A 422 0.86 -1.84 -9.82
N PRO A 423 2.14 -2.15 -10.13
CA PRO A 423 3.27 -1.57 -9.41
C PRO A 423 3.52 -0.12 -9.85
N PHE A 424 3.67 0.76 -8.87
CA PHE A 424 4.13 2.13 -9.04
C PHE A 424 5.49 2.31 -8.42
N VAL A 425 6.38 3.01 -9.11
CA VAL A 425 7.72 3.36 -8.62
C VAL A 425 7.87 4.87 -8.67
N ALA A 426 8.08 5.49 -7.51
CA ALA A 426 8.45 6.89 -7.39
C ALA A 426 9.97 6.99 -7.17
N TYR A 427 10.62 7.95 -7.83
CA TYR A 427 12.06 8.14 -7.73
C TYR A 427 12.47 9.60 -7.93
N ARG A 428 13.59 9.97 -7.34
CA ARG A 428 14.29 11.23 -7.59
C ARG A 428 15.24 11.04 -8.75
N ASP A 429 15.15 11.90 -9.75
CA ASP A 429 16.04 11.86 -10.90
C ASP A 429 17.19 12.86 -10.75
N GLU A 430 18.37 12.37 -10.35
CA GLU A 430 19.57 13.19 -10.19
C GLU A 430 20.12 13.76 -11.51
N GLN A 431 19.66 13.25 -12.65
CA GLN A 431 20.02 13.79 -13.97
C GLN A 431 19.08 14.93 -14.39
N ASP A 432 17.90 15.03 -13.78
CA ASP A 432 16.91 16.06 -14.02
C ASP A 432 16.67 16.91 -12.76
N GLN A 433 17.71 17.55 -12.25
CA GLN A 433 17.68 18.51 -11.13
C GLN A 433 17.05 17.95 -9.84
N ASP A 434 17.20 16.67 -9.58
CA ASP A 434 16.60 16.00 -8.42
C ASP A 434 15.06 16.01 -8.37
N TYR A 435 14.41 16.18 -9.51
CA TYR A 435 12.95 16.25 -9.57
C TYR A 435 12.30 14.91 -9.29
N PRO A 436 11.16 14.90 -8.57
CA PRO A 436 10.39 13.70 -8.30
C PRO A 436 9.66 13.22 -9.55
N LYS A 437 9.85 11.96 -9.88
CA LYS A 437 9.19 11.28 -11.00
C LYS A 437 8.49 10.01 -10.52
N VAL A 438 7.48 9.59 -11.27
CA VAL A 438 6.75 8.36 -11.03
C VAL A 438 6.47 7.63 -12.34
N ILE A 439 6.56 6.31 -12.29
CA ILE A 439 6.18 5.39 -13.37
C ILE A 439 5.30 4.29 -12.79
N TYR A 440 4.54 3.63 -13.65
CA TYR A 440 3.81 2.42 -13.30
C TYR A 440 3.94 1.37 -14.43
N LEU A 441 3.84 0.10 -14.07
CA LEU A 441 3.84 -0.99 -15.04
C LEU A 441 2.40 -1.35 -15.40
N ASP A 442 1.98 -0.97 -16.60
CA ASP A 442 0.62 -1.24 -17.06
C ASP A 442 0.33 -2.75 -17.15
N ASN A 443 -0.73 -3.20 -16.46
CA ASN A 443 -1.06 -4.62 -16.33
C ASN A 443 -1.56 -5.26 -17.65
N GLU A 444 -2.05 -4.46 -18.60
CA GLU A 444 -2.56 -4.94 -19.87
C GLU A 444 -1.43 -5.05 -20.92
N THR A 445 -0.67 -3.98 -21.08
CA THR A 445 0.40 -3.88 -22.09
C THR A 445 1.71 -4.48 -21.63
N LYS A 446 1.91 -4.67 -20.30
CA LYS A 446 3.18 -5.07 -19.67
C LYS A 446 4.35 -4.12 -19.99
N GLN A 447 4.03 -2.85 -20.26
CA GLN A 447 4.99 -1.78 -20.50
C GLN A 447 4.99 -0.78 -19.36
N TRP A 448 6.15 -0.23 -19.04
CA TRP A 448 6.24 0.92 -18.14
C TRP A 448 5.66 2.15 -18.81
N SER A 449 4.93 2.96 -18.04
CA SER A 449 4.52 4.29 -18.47
C SER A 449 5.73 5.19 -18.73
N ASP A 450 5.54 6.23 -19.52
CA ASP A 450 6.53 7.31 -19.58
C ASP A 450 6.69 7.94 -18.18
N PRO A 451 7.92 8.37 -17.82
CA PRO A 451 8.17 9.05 -16.56
C PRO A 451 7.35 10.33 -16.41
N HIS A 452 6.48 10.37 -15.42
CA HIS A 452 5.70 11.55 -15.08
C HIS A 452 6.41 12.38 -14.02
N LYS A 453 6.82 13.60 -14.36
CA LYS A 453 7.40 14.56 -13.43
C LYS A 453 6.29 15.20 -12.59
N LEU A 454 6.37 15.10 -11.27
CA LEU A 454 5.37 15.64 -10.36
C LEU A 454 5.49 17.15 -10.19
N ALA A 455 6.72 17.66 -10.07
CA ALA A 455 6.99 19.08 -9.85
C ALA A 455 8.39 19.46 -10.34
N ASP A 456 8.59 20.76 -10.61
CA ASP A 456 9.89 21.39 -10.84
C ASP A 456 10.52 21.85 -9.49
N ILE A 457 10.62 20.92 -8.55
CA ILE A 457 11.12 21.12 -7.18
C ILE A 457 12.02 19.95 -6.87
N ALA A 458 13.26 20.20 -6.44
CA ALA A 458 14.16 19.15 -5.99
C ALA A 458 13.56 18.41 -4.79
N SER A 459 13.73 17.11 -4.75
CA SER A 459 13.04 16.24 -3.79
C SER A 459 13.98 15.33 -3.00
N SER A 460 13.55 14.99 -1.82
CA SER A 460 14.14 13.93 -0.99
C SER A 460 13.03 13.21 -0.21
N ASN A 461 13.34 12.06 0.41
CA ASN A 461 12.41 11.31 1.25
C ASN A 461 11.06 11.02 0.55
N LEU A 462 11.15 10.44 -0.66
CA LEU A 462 9.98 10.02 -1.43
C LEU A 462 9.24 8.88 -0.73
N ASN A 463 7.93 9.00 -0.71
CA ASN A 463 7.01 7.94 -0.30
C ASN A 463 5.87 7.85 -1.30
N ILE A 464 5.33 6.67 -1.50
CA ILE A 464 4.13 6.43 -2.29
C ILE A 464 3.25 5.42 -1.56
N ALA A 465 1.94 5.62 -1.59
CA ALA A 465 0.98 4.70 -1.02
C ALA A 465 -0.35 4.78 -1.77
N PHE A 466 -1.06 3.66 -1.89
CA PHE A 466 -2.42 3.60 -2.43
C PHE A 466 -3.42 3.28 -1.32
N SER A 467 -4.59 3.93 -1.37
CA SER A 467 -5.76 3.50 -0.61
C SER A 467 -6.34 2.21 -1.23
N SER A 468 -7.13 1.46 -0.47
CA SER A 468 -7.87 0.32 -1.01
C SER A 468 -8.90 0.73 -2.08
N THR A 469 -9.27 2.00 -2.12
CA THR A 469 -10.19 2.58 -3.13
C THR A 469 -9.47 3.08 -4.39
N GLY A 470 -8.20 2.73 -4.60
CA GLY A 470 -7.44 3.04 -5.82
C GLY A 470 -6.90 4.47 -5.90
N VAL A 471 -7.00 5.25 -4.83
CA VAL A 471 -6.43 6.61 -4.77
C VAL A 471 -4.98 6.52 -4.35
N GLY A 472 -4.07 6.99 -5.21
CA GLY A 472 -2.64 7.05 -4.93
C GLY A 472 -2.24 8.37 -4.28
N TYR A 473 -1.23 8.32 -3.39
CA TYR A 473 -0.59 9.50 -2.80
C TYR A 473 0.92 9.36 -2.90
N ILE A 474 1.59 10.45 -3.26
CA ILE A 474 3.05 10.57 -3.20
C ILE A 474 3.38 11.74 -2.29
N SER A 475 4.29 11.54 -1.35
CA SER A 475 4.89 12.63 -0.59
C SER A 475 6.40 12.68 -0.80
N PHE A 476 6.96 13.89 -0.75
CA PHE A 476 8.39 14.14 -0.74
C PHE A 476 8.71 15.40 0.07
N THR A 477 9.97 15.59 0.37
CA THR A 477 10.46 16.78 1.07
C THR A 477 11.20 17.67 0.08
N ASP A 478 10.88 18.96 0.05
CA ASP A 478 11.56 19.97 -0.77
C ASP A 478 12.88 20.45 -0.13
N ASP A 479 13.61 21.32 -0.83
CA ASP A 479 14.89 21.88 -0.34
C ASP A 479 14.74 22.75 0.92
N ASN A 480 13.52 23.21 1.23
CA ASN A 480 13.20 23.95 2.45
C ASN A 480 12.74 23.03 3.59
N ASN A 481 12.77 21.72 3.36
CA ASN A 481 12.26 20.68 4.26
C ASN A 481 10.74 20.77 4.51
N HIS A 482 9.96 21.23 3.53
CA HIS A 482 8.50 21.14 3.58
C HIS A 482 8.04 19.82 2.98
N ALA A 483 7.04 19.19 3.59
CA ALA A 483 6.38 18.03 3.01
C ALA A 483 5.41 18.48 1.90
N ILE A 484 5.63 17.97 0.71
CA ILE A 484 4.78 18.16 -0.47
C ILE A 484 4.03 16.86 -0.73
N VAL A 485 2.74 16.95 -0.99
CA VAL A 485 1.88 15.78 -1.26
C VAL A 485 1.16 15.95 -2.59
N PHE A 486 1.15 14.88 -3.37
CA PHE A 486 0.33 14.75 -4.58
C PHE A 486 -0.67 13.62 -4.41
N LYS A 487 -1.86 13.80 -4.95
CA LYS A 487 -2.93 12.81 -5.02
C LYS A 487 -3.14 12.38 -6.47
N TYR A 488 -3.19 11.08 -6.73
CA TYR A 488 -3.57 10.52 -8.03
C TYR A 488 -5.07 10.27 -8.04
N THR A 489 -5.79 11.01 -8.84
CA THR A 489 -7.24 11.02 -8.82
C THR A 489 -7.81 11.37 -10.19
N ASP A 490 -9.08 11.08 -10.42
CA ASP A 490 -9.84 11.57 -11.57
C ASP A 490 -9.99 13.10 -11.46
N LYS A 491 -9.82 13.80 -12.60
CA LYS A 491 -9.95 15.27 -12.71
C LYS A 491 -11.38 15.68 -12.94
#